data_5595ab301fc93abaee9debfdd20c8de7
#
_entry.id   5595ab301fc93abaee9debfdd20c8de7
#
_cell.length_a   1.000
_cell.length_b   1.000
_cell.length_c   1.000
_cell.angle_alpha   90.00
_cell.angle_beta   90.00
_cell.angle_gamma   90.00
#
_symmetry.space_group_name_H-M   'P 1'
#
loop_
_entity.id
_entity.type
_entity.pdbx_description
1 polymer ?
#
loop_
_entity_poly.entity_id
_entity_poly.type
_entity_poly.pdbx_seq_one_letter_code
_entity_poly.pdbx_strand_id
1 'polypeptide(L)'
;MNMIKKFSLILILLLLTPLKSQAFSEQNEKQMYIGCYQSSKQYLGSEKAKSYCQCTVNKLSKKFSDEELEAVFKQKPENIYRDTEFASKFCEKNI
;
A
#
# COMPACT_ATOMS: atom_id res chain seq x y z
N MET A 1 -8.37 37.79 23.66
CA MET A 1 -9.46 37.32 22.82
C MET A 1 -9.01 36.93 21.41
N ASN A 2 -8.25 37.79 20.72
CA ASN A 2 -7.77 37.45 19.37
C ASN A 2 -6.79 36.28 19.33
N MET A 3 -6.06 36.06 20.41
CA MET A 3 -5.14 34.91 20.51
C MET A 3 -5.83 33.56 20.55
N ILE A 4 -6.99 33.50 21.21
CA ILE A 4 -7.75 32.26 21.34
C ILE A 4 -8.37 31.87 20.00
N LYS A 5 -8.82 32.84 19.22
CA LYS A 5 -9.35 32.59 17.88
C LYS A 5 -8.27 32.12 16.91
N LYS A 6 -7.06 32.66 17.02
CA LYS A 6 -5.92 32.24 16.21
C LYS A 6 -5.47 30.84 16.60
N PHE A 7 -5.51 30.53 17.88
CA PHE A 7 -5.16 29.20 18.37
C PHE A 7 -6.14 28.14 17.89
N SER A 8 -7.43 28.48 17.88
CA SER A 8 -8.48 27.61 17.39
C SER A 8 -8.33 27.33 15.89
N LEU A 9 -7.97 28.34 15.12
CA LEU A 9 -7.72 28.19 13.68
C LEU A 9 -6.52 27.33 13.37
N ILE A 10 -5.45 27.44 14.15
CA ILE A 10 -4.26 26.61 14.00
C ILE A 10 -4.57 25.18 14.36
N LEU A 11 -5.36 24.94 15.39
CA LEU A 11 -5.78 23.60 15.79
C LEU A 11 -6.65 22.95 14.71
N ILE A 12 -7.55 23.71 14.11
CA ILE A 12 -8.41 23.23 13.02
C ILE A 12 -7.56 22.89 11.79
N LEU A 13 -6.56 23.70 11.48
CA LEU A 13 -5.64 23.45 10.38
C LEU A 13 -4.80 22.18 10.62
N LEU A 14 -4.41 21.93 11.83
CA LEU A 14 -3.69 20.70 12.21
C LEU A 14 -4.58 19.46 12.14
N LEU A 15 -5.86 19.62 12.40
CA LEU A 15 -6.83 18.54 12.28
C LEU A 15 -7.25 18.29 10.83
N LEU A 16 -7.12 19.30 9.98
CA LEU A 16 -7.42 19.23 8.56
C LEU A 16 -6.22 18.82 7.72
N THR A 17 -5.00 18.88 8.29
CA THR A 17 -3.87 18.24 7.60
C THR A 17 -4.21 16.77 7.45
N PRO A 18 -4.33 16.28 6.22
CA PRO A 18 -4.63 14.88 6.03
C PRO A 18 -3.53 14.09 6.73
N LEU A 19 -3.94 13.34 7.72
CA LEU A 19 -3.16 12.21 8.16
C LEU A 19 -2.80 11.51 6.87
N LYS A 20 -1.55 11.59 6.47
CA LYS A 20 -1.08 10.92 5.27
C LYS A 20 -1.61 9.50 5.34
N SER A 21 -2.63 9.23 4.56
CA SER A 21 -3.16 7.89 4.47
C SER A 21 -1.99 7.01 4.10
N GLN A 22 -1.80 5.93 4.83
CA GLN A 22 -0.73 4.99 4.53
C GLN A 22 -1.04 4.14 3.31
N ALA A 23 -2.11 4.46 2.61
CA ALA A 23 -2.50 3.78 1.40
C ALA A 23 -1.65 4.25 0.22
N PHE A 24 -1.39 3.35 -0.73
CA PHE A 24 -0.78 3.71 -2.00
C PHE A 24 -1.67 4.68 -2.76
N SER A 25 -1.08 5.49 -3.63
CA SER A 25 -1.85 6.21 -4.63
C SER A 25 -2.51 5.21 -5.59
N GLU A 26 -3.61 5.60 -6.21
CA GLU A 26 -4.30 4.75 -7.19
C GLU A 26 -3.37 4.31 -8.32
N GLN A 27 -2.49 5.20 -8.74
CA GLN A 27 -1.53 4.90 -9.79
C GLN A 27 -0.57 3.80 -9.38
N ASN A 28 -0.06 3.85 -8.16
CA ASN A 28 0.84 2.82 -7.65
C ASN A 28 0.12 1.49 -7.44
N GLU A 29 -1.13 1.54 -6.99
CA GLU A 29 -1.94 0.33 -6.88
C GLU A 29 -2.12 -0.36 -8.23
N LYS A 30 -2.44 0.41 -9.26
CA LYS A 30 -2.61 -0.12 -10.62
C LYS A 30 -1.33 -0.75 -11.15
N GLN A 31 -0.21 -0.06 -11.01
CA GLN A 31 1.07 -0.56 -11.51
C GLN A 31 1.47 -1.84 -10.78
N MET A 32 1.28 -1.87 -9.49
CA MET A 32 1.60 -3.04 -8.68
C MET A 32 0.70 -4.22 -9.02
N TYR A 33 -0.59 -3.96 -9.20
CA TYR A 33 -1.54 -4.97 -9.61
C TYR A 33 -1.18 -5.56 -10.97
N ILE A 34 -0.85 -4.73 -11.95
CA ILE A 34 -0.49 -5.18 -13.30
C ILE A 34 0.75 -6.06 -13.24
N GLY A 35 1.78 -5.64 -12.52
CA GLY A 35 3.00 -6.43 -12.36
C GLY A 35 2.74 -7.75 -11.67
N CYS A 36 1.96 -7.74 -10.60
CA CYS A 36 1.56 -8.93 -9.88
C CYS A 36 0.75 -9.88 -10.78
N TYR A 37 -0.23 -9.36 -11.51
CA TYR A 37 -1.10 -10.15 -12.38
C TYR A 37 -0.30 -10.83 -13.48
N GLN A 38 0.57 -10.11 -14.16
CA GLN A 38 1.37 -10.65 -15.25
C GLN A 38 2.29 -11.78 -14.78
N SER A 39 2.87 -11.64 -13.61
CA SER A 39 3.75 -12.69 -13.08
C SER A 39 2.97 -13.86 -12.49
N SER A 40 1.82 -13.61 -11.89
CA SER A 40 1.05 -14.64 -11.18
C SER A 40 0.16 -15.49 -12.09
N LYS A 41 -0.34 -14.93 -13.18
CA LYS A 41 -1.28 -15.66 -14.06
C LYS A 41 -0.69 -16.92 -14.66
N GLN A 42 0.63 -16.96 -14.81
CA GLN A 42 1.34 -18.11 -15.36
C GLN A 42 1.27 -19.32 -14.43
N TYR A 43 1.18 -19.08 -13.12
CA TYR A 43 1.15 -20.14 -12.11
C TYR A 43 -0.27 -20.42 -11.63
N LEU A 44 -1.07 -19.39 -11.46
CA LEU A 44 -2.37 -19.48 -10.81
C LEU A 44 -3.54 -19.53 -11.78
N GLY A 45 -3.34 -19.14 -13.03
CA GLY A 45 -4.44 -18.89 -13.96
C GLY A 45 -5.02 -17.51 -13.71
N SER A 46 -5.81 -17.00 -14.67
CA SER A 46 -6.26 -15.61 -14.64
C SER A 46 -7.21 -15.30 -13.48
N GLU A 47 -8.13 -16.21 -13.14
CA GLU A 47 -9.09 -15.98 -12.06
C GLU A 47 -8.41 -15.89 -10.69
N LYS A 48 -7.58 -16.87 -10.36
CA LYS A 48 -6.87 -16.88 -9.09
C LYS A 48 -5.84 -15.75 -9.00
N ALA A 49 -5.21 -15.42 -10.12
CA ALA A 49 -4.23 -14.32 -10.16
C ALA A 49 -4.90 -12.99 -9.83
N LYS A 50 -6.11 -12.74 -10.34
CA LYS A 50 -6.86 -11.53 -10.01
C LYS A 50 -7.12 -11.43 -8.49
N SER A 51 -7.66 -12.50 -7.92
CA SER A 51 -7.97 -12.53 -6.49
C SER A 51 -6.71 -12.38 -5.64
N TYR A 52 -5.68 -13.10 -6.00
CA TYR A 52 -4.40 -13.05 -5.29
C TYR A 52 -3.77 -11.66 -5.34
N CYS A 53 -3.76 -11.05 -6.51
CA CYS A 53 -3.13 -9.74 -6.68
C CYS A 53 -3.94 -8.61 -6.05
N GLN A 54 -5.26 -8.66 -6.13
CA GLN A 54 -6.11 -7.71 -5.42
C GLN A 54 -5.88 -7.79 -3.91
N CYS A 55 -5.81 -8.99 -3.38
CA CYS A 55 -5.53 -9.21 -1.96
C CYS A 55 -4.15 -8.69 -1.58
N THR A 56 -3.12 -9.07 -2.34
CA THR A 56 -1.73 -8.71 -2.04
C THR A 56 -1.51 -7.21 -2.09
N VAL A 57 -1.99 -6.55 -3.14
CA VAL A 57 -1.86 -5.10 -3.29
C VAL A 57 -2.61 -4.39 -2.16
N ASN A 58 -3.80 -4.87 -1.81
CA ASN A 58 -4.57 -4.29 -0.72
C ASN A 58 -3.82 -4.38 0.61
N LYS A 59 -3.24 -5.52 0.91
CA LYS A 59 -2.46 -5.72 2.14
C LYS A 59 -1.23 -4.82 2.19
N LEU A 60 -0.53 -4.71 1.09
CA LEU A 60 0.65 -3.85 1.00
C LEU A 60 0.26 -2.37 1.14
N SER A 61 -0.83 -1.95 0.49
CA SER A 61 -1.27 -0.57 0.54
C SER A 61 -1.72 -0.13 1.93
N LYS A 62 -2.20 -1.05 2.74
CA LYS A 62 -2.57 -0.76 4.13
C LYS A 62 -1.36 -0.61 5.04
N LYS A 63 -0.27 -1.29 4.72
CA LYS A 63 0.92 -1.27 5.56
C LYS A 63 1.92 -0.19 5.17
N PHE A 64 2.05 0.08 3.89
CA PHE A 64 3.08 0.98 3.37
C PHE A 64 2.45 2.20 2.69
N SER A 65 3.05 3.37 2.91
CA SER A 65 2.82 4.55 2.07
C SER A 65 3.61 4.39 0.77
N ASP A 66 3.36 5.29 -0.20
CA ASP A 66 4.13 5.31 -1.45
C ASP A 66 5.63 5.45 -1.17
N GLU A 67 6.00 6.31 -0.23
CA GLU A 67 7.40 6.54 0.14
C GLU A 67 8.05 5.31 0.78
N GLU A 68 7.32 4.67 1.67
CA GLU A 68 7.80 3.45 2.33
C GLU A 68 7.94 2.31 1.34
N LEU A 69 6.99 2.18 0.43
CA LEU A 69 7.03 1.17 -0.61
C LEU A 69 8.24 1.37 -1.52
N GLU A 70 8.50 2.61 -1.92
CA GLU A 70 9.67 2.93 -2.72
C GLU A 70 10.95 2.52 -2.00
N ALA A 71 11.04 2.79 -0.72
CA ALA A 71 12.19 2.39 0.09
C ALA A 71 12.35 0.86 0.14
N VAL A 72 11.24 0.13 0.27
CA VAL A 72 11.25 -1.34 0.26
C VAL A 72 11.80 -1.86 -1.06
N PHE A 73 11.36 -1.32 -2.18
CA PHE A 73 11.76 -1.81 -3.50
C PHE A 73 13.17 -1.38 -3.93
N LYS A 74 13.79 -0.45 -3.21
CA LYS A 74 15.21 -0.10 -3.44
C LYS A 74 16.18 -1.05 -2.78
N GLN A 75 15.70 -1.93 -1.93
CA GLN A 75 16.53 -2.91 -1.23
C GLN A 75 16.92 -4.06 -2.14
N LYS A 76 17.76 -4.95 -1.62
CA LYS A 76 18.11 -6.19 -2.30
C LYS A 76 16.88 -7.10 -2.42
N PRO A 77 16.80 -7.93 -3.46
CA PRO A 77 15.64 -8.80 -3.65
C PRO A 77 15.25 -9.64 -2.43
N GLU A 78 16.22 -10.13 -1.68
CA GLU A 78 15.93 -10.90 -0.45
C GLU A 78 15.18 -10.08 0.59
N ASN A 79 15.53 -8.81 0.72
CA ASN A 79 14.89 -7.91 1.68
C ASN A 79 13.50 -7.50 1.20
N ILE A 80 13.32 -7.31 -0.10
CA ILE A 80 12.00 -7.04 -0.68
C ILE A 80 11.07 -8.21 -0.40
N TYR A 81 11.54 -9.42 -0.65
CA TYR A 81 10.79 -10.64 -0.40
C TYR A 81 10.39 -10.73 1.08
N ARG A 82 11.34 -10.53 1.98
CA ARG A 82 11.10 -10.60 3.42
C ARG A 82 10.05 -9.58 3.87
N ASP A 83 10.13 -8.34 3.37
CA ASP A 83 9.26 -7.26 3.81
C ASP A 83 7.85 -7.35 3.21
N THR A 84 7.68 -8.07 2.11
CA THR A 84 6.38 -8.25 1.45
C THR A 84 5.76 -9.62 1.66
N GLU A 85 6.47 -10.54 2.26
CA GLU A 85 6.04 -11.94 2.43
C GLU A 85 4.73 -12.07 3.22
N PHE A 86 4.51 -11.20 4.21
CA PHE A 86 3.30 -11.25 5.02
C PHE A 86 2.03 -11.17 4.16
N ALA A 87 2.04 -10.31 3.13
CA ALA A 87 0.92 -10.13 2.23
C ALA A 87 0.71 -11.35 1.33
N SER A 88 1.80 -11.84 0.76
CA SER A 88 1.81 -13.02 -0.09
C SER A 88 1.25 -14.24 0.62
N LYS A 89 1.74 -14.53 1.80
CA LYS A 89 1.31 -15.69 2.59
C LYS A 89 -0.14 -15.60 3.02
N PHE A 90 -0.56 -14.41 3.46
CA PHE A 90 -1.96 -14.21 3.83
C PHE A 90 -2.87 -14.45 2.63
N CYS A 91 -2.51 -13.91 1.48
CA CYS A 91 -3.36 -13.98 0.30
C CYS A 91 -3.38 -15.36 -0.33
N GLU A 92 -2.30 -16.12 -0.25
CA GLU A 92 -2.28 -17.52 -0.69
C GLU A 92 -3.30 -18.36 0.05
N LYS A 93 -3.50 -18.09 1.34
CA LYS A 93 -4.43 -18.86 2.17
C LYS A 93 -5.88 -18.41 2.05
N ASN A 94 -6.11 -17.18 1.57
CA ASN A 94 -7.42 -16.54 1.64
C ASN A 94 -8.01 -16.18 0.27
N ILE A 95 -7.58 -16.88 -0.76
CA ILE A 95 -8.15 -16.70 -2.11
C ILE A 95 -8.93 -17.94 -2.53
#